data_e9a7cd68dd5ac136634bfb073ec3ff4c
#
_entry.id   e9a7cd68dd5ac136634bfb073ec3ff4c
#
_cell.length_a   1.000
_cell.length_b   1.000
_cell.length_c   1.000
_cell.angle_alpha   90.00
_cell.angle_beta   90.00
_cell.angle_gamma   90.00
#
_symmetry.space_group_name_H-M   'P 1'
#
loop_
_entity.id
_entity.type
_entity.pdbx_description
1 polymer ?
#
loop_
_entity_poly.entity_id
_entity_poly.type
_entity_poly.pdbx_seq_one_letter_code
_entity_poly.pdbx_strand_id
1 'polypeptide(L)'
;MAGSLIGLRVLVAMSLCASTMLTAGAARADDPPPFVGWSALMPSLTYQYDPTSEDDCVAGRFQCVEKVIKEMQRRLDPLAESCDHDAVFALAYLRTTEAYLTYARRSDFFADARFVNHQDVVFARMYFEAYDDWASGRVERVPPAWRIAFSAADDERVTGSGDLLLGISAHINRDLPFALAAIGMSTRSGVSRKHDHDKVDEILNAVVEPLILEQAARFDPEMARGRTPYGLGYAGLLQTIVTWREVAWRHAELLVAAPDLASRDLVAQQIEEYAATQAQTIEAGSRYLPPLTTTKARNEYCAVNGSG
;
A
#
# COMPACT_ATOMS: atom_id res chain seq x y z
N MET A 1 56.41 63.71 -26.86
CA MET A 1 56.95 63.22 -28.13
C MET A 1 56.51 61.75 -28.22
N ALA A 2 55.86 61.40 -29.24
CA ALA A 2 55.08 60.27 -29.59
C ALA A 2 55.50 58.91 -29.00
N GLY A 3 54.57 58.24 -28.32
CA GLY A 3 54.61 56.82 -27.93
C GLY A 3 53.47 56.08 -28.54
N SER A 4 53.79 55.12 -29.40
CA SER A 4 52.93 54.33 -30.20
C SER A 4 52.23 53.22 -29.37
N LEU A 5 50.92 53.14 -29.44
CA LEU A 5 50.07 52.06 -28.86
C LEU A 5 50.05 50.87 -29.84
N ILE A 6 50.64 49.76 -29.46
CA ILE A 6 50.46 48.46 -30.17
C ILE A 6 49.31 47.67 -29.49
N GLY A 7 48.24 47.53 -30.22
CA GLY A 7 47.11 46.75 -29.78
C GLY A 7 47.35 45.22 -29.94
N LEU A 8 47.31 44.50 -28.85
CA LEU A 8 47.40 43.05 -28.83
C LEU A 8 45.92 42.47 -28.98
N ARG A 9 45.62 41.95 -30.14
CA ARG A 9 44.38 41.19 -30.37
C ARG A 9 44.53 39.74 -29.82
N VAL A 10 43.95 39.46 -28.70
CA VAL A 10 43.83 38.10 -28.20
C VAL A 10 42.63 37.43 -28.88
N LEU A 11 42.88 36.46 -29.75
CA LEU A 11 41.89 35.54 -30.30
C LEU A 11 41.59 34.50 -29.22
N VAL A 12 40.43 34.61 -28.61
CA VAL A 12 39.87 33.53 -27.76
C VAL A 12 39.18 32.51 -28.68
N ALA A 13 39.84 31.39 -28.89
CA ALA A 13 39.22 30.23 -29.52
C ALA A 13 38.27 29.59 -28.49
N MET A 14 36.96 29.81 -28.65
CA MET A 14 35.96 29.07 -27.93
C MET A 14 35.88 27.65 -28.50
N SER A 15 36.50 26.69 -27.78
CA SER A 15 36.30 25.26 -28.00
C SER A 15 34.91 24.91 -27.48
N LEU A 16 33.95 24.69 -28.38
CA LEU A 16 32.67 24.10 -28.06
C LEU A 16 32.91 22.61 -27.74
N CYS A 17 33.13 22.29 -26.47
CA CYS A 17 32.85 20.93 -25.97
C CYS A 17 31.35 20.73 -25.92
N ALA A 18 30.79 20.09 -26.93
CA ALA A 18 29.44 19.56 -26.88
C ALA A 18 29.44 18.42 -25.86
N SER A 19 29.20 18.77 -24.60
CA SER A 19 28.81 17.79 -23.58
C SER A 19 27.39 17.34 -23.91
N THR A 20 27.25 16.19 -24.56
CA THR A 20 26.01 15.45 -24.59
C THR A 20 25.70 15.01 -23.15
N MET A 21 25.01 15.86 -22.40
CA MET A 21 24.35 15.44 -21.21
C MET A 21 23.26 14.43 -21.65
N LEU A 22 23.54 13.14 -21.44
CA LEU A 22 22.46 12.17 -21.29
C LEU A 22 21.63 12.67 -20.11
N THR A 23 20.58 13.40 -20.41
CA THR A 23 19.49 13.60 -19.47
C THR A 23 18.88 12.20 -19.28
N ALA A 24 19.32 11.48 -18.24
CA ALA A 24 18.46 10.50 -17.62
C ALA A 24 17.17 11.29 -17.33
N GLY A 25 16.12 10.96 -18.06
CA GLY A 25 14.82 11.59 -17.86
C GLY A 25 14.42 11.36 -16.42
N ALA A 26 14.58 12.38 -15.58
CA ALA A 26 13.82 12.43 -14.35
C ALA A 26 12.38 12.24 -14.77
N ALA A 27 11.74 11.17 -14.32
CA ALA A 27 10.31 11.00 -14.46
C ALA A 27 9.69 12.32 -14.00
N ARG A 28 9.01 13.01 -14.91
CA ARG A 28 8.36 14.26 -14.57
C ARG A 28 7.31 13.93 -13.53
N ALA A 29 7.36 14.64 -12.41
CA ALA A 29 6.33 14.61 -11.38
C ALA A 29 4.93 15.01 -11.93
N ASP A 30 4.86 15.43 -13.19
CA ASP A 30 3.66 15.92 -13.88
C ASP A 30 3.04 14.89 -14.85
N ASP A 31 3.66 13.72 -15.07
CA ASP A 31 2.99 12.69 -15.86
C ASP A 31 1.92 12.03 -14.99
N PRO A 32 0.63 12.11 -15.40
CA PRO A 32 -0.40 11.42 -14.64
C PRO A 32 -0.05 9.93 -14.55
N PRO A 33 -0.30 9.29 -13.39
CA PRO A 33 -0.03 7.86 -13.26
C PRO A 33 -0.74 7.10 -14.38
N PRO A 34 -0.12 6.06 -14.97
CA PRO A 34 -0.72 5.34 -16.09
C PRO A 34 -2.09 4.79 -15.64
N PHE A 35 -3.12 5.24 -16.32
CA PHE A 35 -4.47 4.76 -16.07
C PHE A 35 -4.57 3.29 -16.46
N VAL A 36 -4.97 2.46 -15.51
CA VAL A 36 -5.32 1.06 -15.76
C VAL A 36 -6.85 1.01 -15.83
N GLY A 37 -7.39 0.64 -17.00
CA GLY A 37 -8.85 0.61 -17.20
C GLY A 37 -9.55 -0.30 -16.18
N TRP A 38 -10.76 0.08 -15.78
CA TRP A 38 -11.57 -0.63 -14.80
C TRP A 38 -11.61 -2.16 -15.02
N SER A 39 -11.80 -2.61 -16.25
CA SER A 39 -11.84 -4.04 -16.60
C SER A 39 -10.52 -4.78 -16.38
N ALA A 40 -9.40 -4.06 -16.35
CA ALA A 40 -8.08 -4.64 -16.08
C ALA A 40 -7.74 -4.62 -14.59
N LEU A 41 -8.35 -3.71 -13.81
CA LEU A 41 -8.18 -3.62 -12.35
C LEU A 41 -9.02 -4.65 -11.60
N MET A 42 -10.13 -5.09 -12.24
CA MET A 42 -11.02 -6.05 -11.64
C MET A 42 -10.66 -7.43 -12.16
N PRO A 43 -10.12 -8.32 -11.33
CA PRO A 43 -10.21 -9.74 -11.65
C PRO A 43 -11.68 -10.01 -11.94
N SER A 44 -11.98 -10.64 -13.05
CA SER A 44 -13.32 -10.86 -13.59
C SER A 44 -14.40 -10.85 -12.49
N LEU A 45 -15.53 -10.19 -12.70
CA LEU A 45 -16.70 -10.11 -11.79
C LEU A 45 -17.19 -11.48 -11.24
N THR A 46 -16.44 -12.57 -11.45
CA THR A 46 -16.62 -13.91 -10.90
C THR A 46 -16.42 -13.98 -9.39
N TYR A 47 -16.07 -12.89 -8.73
CA TYR A 47 -15.99 -12.80 -7.27
C TYR A 47 -17.28 -12.36 -6.59
N GLN A 48 -18.43 -12.55 -7.22
CA GLN A 48 -19.68 -12.36 -6.55
C GLN A 48 -19.82 -13.35 -5.38
N TYR A 49 -20.07 -12.78 -4.20
CA TYR A 49 -20.37 -13.55 -3.02
C TYR A 49 -21.63 -14.42 -3.23
N ASP A 50 -21.47 -15.73 -3.08
CA ASP A 50 -22.56 -16.70 -3.10
C ASP A 50 -22.39 -17.67 -1.91
N PRO A 51 -23.21 -17.50 -0.83
CA PRO A 51 -23.12 -18.34 0.36
C PRO A 51 -23.46 -19.81 0.10
N THR A 52 -24.05 -20.15 -1.07
CA THR A 52 -24.40 -21.50 -1.47
C THR A 52 -23.35 -22.19 -2.33
N SER A 53 -22.32 -21.44 -2.76
CA SER A 53 -21.21 -21.97 -3.58
C SER A 53 -20.48 -23.12 -2.90
N GLU A 54 -20.03 -24.09 -3.69
CA GLU A 54 -19.12 -25.15 -3.22
C GLU A 54 -17.69 -24.61 -3.01
N ASP A 55 -17.31 -23.52 -3.68
CA ASP A 55 -16.05 -22.84 -3.46
C ASP A 55 -16.06 -22.11 -2.11
N ASP A 56 -15.11 -22.46 -1.23
CA ASP A 56 -14.98 -21.90 0.11
C ASP A 56 -14.83 -20.39 0.11
N CYS A 57 -14.11 -19.84 -0.86
CA CYS A 57 -13.80 -18.42 -0.94
C CYS A 57 -15.01 -17.63 -1.49
N VAL A 58 -15.71 -18.17 -2.47
CA VAL A 58 -16.95 -17.57 -2.99
C VAL A 58 -18.04 -17.59 -1.94
N ALA A 59 -18.12 -18.67 -1.15
CA ALA A 59 -19.08 -18.82 -0.07
C ALA A 59 -18.70 -18.12 1.24
N GLY A 60 -17.51 -17.49 1.29
CA GLY A 60 -17.01 -16.80 2.47
C GLY A 60 -16.81 -17.69 3.69
N ARG A 61 -16.37 -18.94 3.50
CA ARG A 61 -16.09 -19.83 4.62
C ARG A 61 -14.77 -19.45 5.30
N PHE A 62 -14.67 -19.69 6.60
CA PHE A 62 -13.46 -19.40 7.39
C PHE A 62 -12.21 -20.12 6.86
N GLN A 63 -12.37 -21.32 6.31
CA GLN A 63 -11.30 -22.09 5.70
C GLN A 63 -10.57 -21.32 4.57
N CYS A 64 -11.28 -20.45 3.86
CA CYS A 64 -10.64 -19.62 2.84
C CYS A 64 -9.74 -18.55 3.46
N VAL A 65 -10.17 -17.89 4.53
CA VAL A 65 -9.32 -16.92 5.27
C VAL A 65 -8.11 -17.62 5.87
N GLU A 66 -8.27 -18.84 6.38
CA GLU A 66 -7.14 -19.66 6.87
C GLU A 66 -6.12 -19.98 5.77
N LYS A 67 -6.58 -20.20 4.53
CA LYS A 67 -5.69 -20.37 3.36
C LYS A 67 -4.95 -19.08 3.02
N VAL A 68 -5.63 -17.92 3.11
CA VAL A 68 -5.02 -16.60 2.91
C VAL A 68 -3.93 -16.36 3.95
N ILE A 69 -4.18 -16.62 5.24
CA ILE A 69 -3.19 -16.49 6.32
C ILE A 69 -1.95 -17.35 6.03
N LYS A 70 -2.13 -18.60 5.61
CA LYS A 70 -1.02 -19.48 5.25
C LYS A 70 -0.21 -18.94 4.07
N GLU A 71 -0.87 -18.37 3.06
CA GLU A 71 -0.21 -17.76 1.92
C GLU A 71 0.54 -16.49 2.32
N MET A 72 -0.03 -15.65 3.20
CA MET A 72 0.66 -14.49 3.77
C MET A 72 1.92 -14.89 4.54
N GLN A 73 1.85 -15.93 5.38
CA GLN A 73 3.01 -16.43 6.11
C GLN A 73 4.10 -16.91 5.15
N ARG A 74 3.73 -17.71 4.14
CA ARG A 74 4.66 -18.22 3.12
C ARG A 74 5.39 -17.10 2.37
N ARG A 75 4.71 -15.95 2.15
CA ARG A 75 5.28 -14.78 1.50
C ARG A 75 6.17 -13.97 2.45
N LEU A 76 5.78 -13.87 3.71
CA LEU A 76 6.54 -13.17 4.73
C LEU A 76 7.89 -13.82 5.05
N ASP A 77 7.93 -15.16 5.15
CA ASP A 77 9.11 -15.89 5.61
C ASP A 77 10.39 -15.48 4.85
N PRO A 78 10.48 -15.55 3.52
CA PRO A 78 11.69 -15.17 2.79
C PRO A 78 12.01 -13.68 2.90
N LEU A 79 11.02 -12.81 2.99
CA LEU A 79 11.21 -11.37 3.16
C LEU A 79 11.82 -11.07 4.53
N ALA A 80 11.31 -11.72 5.58
CA ALA A 80 11.81 -11.54 6.93
C ALA A 80 13.24 -12.10 7.10
N GLU A 81 13.54 -13.25 6.47
CA GLU A 81 14.88 -13.86 6.50
C GLU A 81 15.93 -12.99 5.79
N SER A 82 15.55 -12.31 4.70
CA SER A 82 16.44 -11.41 3.97
C SER A 82 16.49 -10.00 4.52
N CYS A 83 15.68 -9.68 5.52
CA CYS A 83 15.49 -8.31 6.03
C CYS A 83 14.95 -7.33 4.97
N ASP A 84 14.24 -7.85 3.99
CA ASP A 84 13.56 -7.06 2.97
C ASP A 84 12.64 -6.02 3.61
N HIS A 85 12.58 -4.84 3.03
CA HIS A 85 11.72 -3.77 3.52
C HIS A 85 10.23 -4.08 3.33
N ASP A 86 9.87 -4.87 2.31
CA ASP A 86 8.51 -5.36 2.10
C ASP A 86 8.00 -6.28 3.22
N ALA A 87 8.90 -6.88 4.02
CA ALA A 87 8.54 -7.67 5.19
C ALA A 87 7.70 -6.89 6.20
N VAL A 88 7.89 -5.56 6.27
CA VAL A 88 7.19 -4.70 7.23
C VAL A 88 5.68 -4.67 6.96
N PHE A 89 5.28 -4.41 5.71
CA PHE A 89 3.86 -4.45 5.35
C PHE A 89 3.32 -5.88 5.34
N ALA A 90 4.09 -6.85 4.84
CA ALA A 90 3.67 -8.27 4.83
C ALA A 90 3.34 -8.79 6.23
N LEU A 91 4.16 -8.48 7.25
CA LEU A 91 3.88 -8.83 8.64
C LEU A 91 2.63 -8.11 9.16
N ALA A 92 2.49 -6.81 8.87
CA ALA A 92 1.34 -6.03 9.31
C ALA A 92 0.03 -6.63 8.79
N TYR A 93 0.01 -7.01 7.52
CA TYR A 93 -1.18 -7.57 6.91
C TYR A 93 -1.49 -8.96 7.45
N LEU A 94 -0.47 -9.81 7.62
CA LEU A 94 -0.64 -11.12 8.26
C LEU A 94 -1.27 -10.99 9.65
N ARG A 95 -0.70 -10.18 10.55
CA ARG A 95 -1.20 -10.01 11.92
C ARG A 95 -2.61 -9.43 11.97
N THR A 96 -2.92 -8.50 11.06
CA THR A 96 -4.27 -7.94 10.93
C THR A 96 -5.27 -9.01 10.50
N THR A 97 -4.92 -9.87 9.54
CA THR A 97 -5.81 -10.93 9.06
C THR A 97 -5.99 -12.05 10.09
N GLU A 98 -4.97 -12.39 10.86
CA GLU A 98 -5.09 -13.33 12.01
C GLU A 98 -6.05 -12.80 13.09
N ALA A 99 -5.92 -11.52 13.43
CA ALA A 99 -6.84 -10.87 14.37
C ALA A 99 -8.24 -10.81 13.78
N TYR A 100 -8.38 -10.41 12.52
CA TYR A 100 -9.65 -10.42 11.80
C TYR A 100 -10.35 -11.78 11.93
N LEU A 101 -9.67 -12.90 11.63
CA LEU A 101 -10.24 -14.24 11.73
C LEU A 101 -10.74 -14.56 13.15
N THR A 102 -10.01 -14.11 14.17
CA THR A 102 -10.38 -14.27 15.57
C THR A 102 -11.70 -13.56 15.90
N TYR A 103 -11.84 -12.32 15.44
CA TYR A 103 -13.07 -11.54 15.63
C TYR A 103 -14.23 -12.07 14.77
N ALA A 104 -13.98 -12.44 13.52
CA ALA A 104 -14.97 -12.92 12.58
C ALA A 104 -15.63 -14.25 13.04
N ARG A 105 -14.95 -15.04 13.85
CA ARG A 105 -15.50 -16.27 14.46
C ARG A 105 -16.47 -16.03 15.61
N ARG A 106 -16.53 -14.82 16.13
CA ARG A 106 -17.52 -14.43 17.14
C ARG A 106 -18.86 -14.21 16.44
N SER A 107 -19.89 -14.91 16.91
CA SER A 107 -21.21 -14.92 16.26
C SER A 107 -21.94 -13.57 16.29
N ASP A 108 -21.49 -12.64 17.13
CA ASP A 108 -22.10 -11.35 17.42
C ASP A 108 -21.30 -10.15 16.89
N PHE A 109 -20.17 -10.40 16.22
CA PHE A 109 -19.27 -9.31 15.82
C PHE A 109 -19.69 -8.67 14.48
N PHE A 110 -19.85 -9.46 13.43
CA PHE A 110 -20.32 -9.01 12.13
C PHE A 110 -21.79 -9.42 11.89
N ALA A 111 -22.52 -8.59 11.16
CA ALA A 111 -23.88 -8.95 10.72
C ALA A 111 -23.84 -10.07 9.66
N ASP A 112 -22.84 -10.08 8.78
CA ASP A 112 -22.60 -11.12 7.78
C ASP A 112 -21.11 -11.48 7.69
N ALA A 113 -20.61 -12.25 8.66
CA ALA A 113 -19.20 -12.65 8.71
C ALA A 113 -18.75 -13.39 7.43
N ARG A 114 -19.62 -14.14 6.75
CA ARG A 114 -19.27 -14.83 5.52
C ARG A 114 -19.02 -13.86 4.38
N PHE A 115 -19.83 -12.81 4.27
CA PHE A 115 -19.58 -11.77 3.29
C PHE A 115 -18.25 -11.05 3.55
N VAL A 116 -17.95 -10.71 4.81
CA VAL A 116 -16.69 -10.05 5.16
C VAL A 116 -15.50 -10.98 4.92
N ASN A 117 -15.62 -12.28 5.16
CA ASN A 117 -14.61 -13.27 4.78
C ASN A 117 -14.33 -13.27 3.26
N HIS A 118 -15.41 -13.23 2.44
CA HIS A 118 -15.26 -13.12 0.99
C HIS A 118 -14.56 -11.81 0.58
N GLN A 119 -14.92 -10.69 1.22
CA GLN A 119 -14.26 -9.40 1.02
C GLN A 119 -12.78 -9.47 1.35
N ASP A 120 -12.41 -10.03 2.51
CA ASP A 120 -11.02 -10.18 2.95
C ASP A 120 -10.17 -10.93 1.92
N VAL A 121 -10.71 -12.02 1.39
CA VAL A 121 -10.03 -12.83 0.36
C VAL A 121 -9.82 -12.08 -0.95
N VAL A 122 -10.84 -11.35 -1.43
CA VAL A 122 -10.73 -10.52 -2.64
C VAL A 122 -9.71 -9.41 -2.44
N PHE A 123 -9.73 -8.78 -1.28
CA PHE A 123 -8.82 -7.71 -0.91
C PHE A 123 -7.36 -8.21 -0.81
N ALA A 124 -7.12 -9.33 -0.14
CA ALA A 124 -5.80 -9.94 -0.04
C ALA A 124 -5.21 -10.30 -1.41
N ARG A 125 -6.04 -10.82 -2.31
CA ARG A 125 -5.62 -11.19 -3.67
C ARG A 125 -5.09 -10.00 -4.46
N MET A 126 -5.67 -8.81 -4.31
CA MET A 126 -5.19 -7.60 -5.00
C MET A 126 -3.74 -7.26 -4.62
N TYR A 127 -3.40 -7.38 -3.34
CA TYR A 127 -2.01 -7.23 -2.89
C TYR A 127 -1.10 -8.32 -3.46
N PHE A 128 -1.53 -9.59 -3.41
CA PHE A 128 -0.73 -10.69 -3.93
C PHE A 128 -0.43 -10.53 -5.42
N GLU A 129 -1.42 -10.13 -6.21
CA GLU A 129 -1.25 -9.88 -7.64
C GLU A 129 -0.30 -8.71 -7.91
N ALA A 130 -0.44 -7.59 -7.17
CA ALA A 130 0.46 -6.46 -7.29
C ALA A 130 1.91 -6.83 -6.95
N TYR A 131 2.13 -7.58 -5.87
CA TYR A 131 3.45 -8.05 -5.46
C TYR A 131 4.04 -9.05 -6.48
N ASP A 132 3.24 -10.02 -6.96
CA ASP A 132 3.69 -11.02 -7.94
C ASP A 132 4.05 -10.37 -9.29
N ASP A 133 3.30 -9.34 -9.71
CA ASP A 133 3.62 -8.57 -10.90
C ASP A 133 4.92 -7.75 -10.71
N TRP A 134 5.12 -7.14 -9.54
CA TRP A 134 6.36 -6.45 -9.19
C TRP A 134 7.56 -7.40 -9.18
N ALA A 135 7.50 -8.47 -8.39
CA ALA A 135 8.58 -9.44 -8.23
C ALA A 135 8.96 -10.16 -9.53
N SER A 136 8.03 -10.26 -10.50
CA SER A 136 8.28 -10.82 -11.82
C SER A 136 8.68 -9.79 -12.88
N GLY A 137 8.88 -8.52 -12.50
CA GLY A 137 9.31 -7.44 -13.39
C GLY A 137 8.21 -6.93 -14.34
N ARG A 138 6.94 -7.29 -14.13
CA ARG A 138 5.79 -6.78 -14.90
C ARG A 138 5.30 -5.43 -14.34
N VAL A 139 6.21 -4.48 -14.23
CA VAL A 139 6.00 -3.19 -13.54
C VAL A 139 4.82 -2.39 -14.13
N GLU A 140 4.58 -2.54 -15.43
CA GLU A 140 3.46 -1.87 -16.12
C GLU A 140 2.08 -2.33 -15.63
N ARG A 141 2.00 -3.52 -15.01
CA ARG A 141 0.77 -4.07 -14.44
C ARG A 141 0.55 -3.67 -12.98
N VAL A 142 1.60 -3.22 -12.32
CA VAL A 142 1.52 -2.82 -10.91
C VAL A 142 0.85 -1.45 -10.79
N PRO A 143 -0.16 -1.28 -9.92
CA PRO A 143 -0.80 0.01 -9.68
C PRO A 143 0.20 1.09 -9.21
N PRO A 144 0.01 2.37 -9.57
CA PRO A 144 0.96 3.43 -9.26
C PRO A 144 1.33 3.55 -7.79
N ALA A 145 0.37 3.46 -6.86
CA ALA A 145 0.63 3.52 -5.43
C ALA A 145 1.52 2.36 -4.95
N TRP A 146 1.27 1.14 -5.44
CA TRP A 146 2.09 -0.03 -5.15
C TRP A 146 3.49 0.07 -5.77
N ARG A 147 3.63 0.63 -6.98
CA ARG A 147 4.96 0.89 -7.56
C ARG A 147 5.81 1.80 -6.69
N ILE A 148 5.19 2.84 -6.11
CA ILE A 148 5.89 3.74 -5.19
C ILE A 148 6.32 2.98 -3.93
N ALA A 149 5.42 2.17 -3.34
CA ALA A 149 5.71 1.40 -2.14
C ALA A 149 6.84 0.39 -2.36
N PHE A 150 6.72 -0.49 -3.36
CA PHE A 150 7.72 -1.53 -3.64
C PHE A 150 9.06 -0.94 -4.08
N SER A 151 9.06 0.10 -4.95
CA SER A 151 10.29 0.77 -5.34
C SER A 151 10.97 1.48 -4.16
N ALA A 152 10.21 2.02 -3.19
CA ALA A 152 10.77 2.61 -1.99
C ALA A 152 11.42 1.55 -1.07
N ALA A 153 10.82 0.36 -1.00
CA ALA A 153 11.35 -0.80 -0.28
C ALA A 153 12.62 -1.34 -0.94
N ASP A 154 12.60 -1.63 -2.25
CA ASP A 154 13.75 -2.15 -3.01
C ASP A 154 14.97 -1.21 -2.94
N ASP A 155 14.73 0.10 -3.02
CA ASP A 155 15.79 1.13 -2.94
C ASP A 155 16.12 1.55 -1.50
N GLU A 156 15.49 0.94 -0.50
CA GLU A 156 15.67 1.23 0.94
C GLU A 156 15.57 2.75 1.25
N ARG A 157 14.61 3.46 0.60
CA ARG A 157 14.54 4.92 0.65
C ARG A 157 13.87 5.47 1.90
N VAL A 158 13.03 4.67 2.56
CA VAL A 158 12.21 5.09 3.69
C VAL A 158 12.47 4.23 4.93
N THR A 159 12.10 4.75 6.09
CA THR A 159 12.18 4.03 7.38
C THR A 159 11.16 2.90 7.44
N GLY A 160 11.30 1.96 8.38
CA GLY A 160 10.30 0.91 8.59
C GLY A 160 8.88 1.44 8.80
N SER A 161 8.73 2.59 9.47
CA SER A 161 7.42 3.27 9.55
C SER A 161 6.94 3.78 8.20
N GLY A 162 7.86 4.20 7.32
CA GLY A 162 7.56 4.59 5.95
C GLY A 162 7.07 3.41 5.11
N ASP A 163 7.76 2.27 5.17
CA ASP A 163 7.37 1.04 4.48
C ASP A 163 5.97 0.58 4.92
N LEU A 164 5.70 0.61 6.23
CA LEU A 164 4.39 0.28 6.78
C LEU A 164 3.30 1.19 6.22
N LEU A 165 3.50 2.51 6.28
CA LEU A 165 2.50 3.49 5.85
C LEU A 165 2.28 3.46 4.33
N LEU A 166 3.32 3.24 3.52
CA LEU A 166 3.22 3.10 2.08
C LEU A 166 2.37 1.87 1.71
N GLY A 167 2.65 0.72 2.30
CA GLY A 167 1.87 -0.49 2.06
C GLY A 167 0.41 -0.34 2.51
N ILE A 168 0.15 0.16 3.73
CA ILE A 168 -1.22 0.41 4.22
C ILE A 168 -1.95 1.40 3.31
N SER A 169 -1.29 2.49 2.91
CA SER A 169 -1.89 3.50 2.04
C SER A 169 -2.25 2.94 0.66
N ALA A 170 -1.33 2.21 0.01
CA ALA A 170 -1.58 1.60 -1.27
C ALA A 170 -2.76 0.62 -1.19
N HIS A 171 -2.77 -0.24 -0.17
CA HIS A 171 -3.83 -1.24 0.01
C HIS A 171 -5.19 -0.62 0.31
N ILE A 172 -5.28 0.36 1.22
CA ILE A 172 -6.56 0.99 1.59
C ILE A 172 -7.03 2.00 0.55
N ASN A 173 -6.17 2.92 0.10
CA ASN A 173 -6.63 3.99 -0.77
C ASN A 173 -6.83 3.54 -2.22
N ARG A 174 -6.10 2.50 -2.67
CA ARG A 174 -6.21 1.97 -4.02
C ARG A 174 -7.04 0.69 -4.10
N ASP A 175 -6.72 -0.37 -3.33
CA ASP A 175 -7.33 -1.68 -3.54
C ASP A 175 -8.74 -1.77 -2.92
N LEU A 176 -8.93 -1.19 -1.73
CA LEU A 176 -10.20 -1.33 -1.00
C LEU A 176 -11.42 -0.77 -1.75
N PRO A 177 -11.39 0.41 -2.40
CA PRO A 177 -12.54 0.88 -3.18
C PRO A 177 -12.95 -0.09 -4.29
N PHE A 178 -11.97 -0.66 -5.00
CA PHE A 178 -12.24 -1.62 -6.06
C PHE A 178 -12.77 -2.94 -5.52
N ALA A 179 -12.21 -3.45 -4.42
CA ALA A 179 -12.71 -4.64 -3.75
C ALA A 179 -14.17 -4.46 -3.30
N LEU A 180 -14.50 -3.35 -2.62
CA LEU A 180 -15.86 -3.03 -2.17
C LEU A 180 -16.84 -2.94 -3.33
N ALA A 181 -16.48 -2.24 -4.40
CA ALA A 181 -17.33 -2.10 -5.58
C ALA A 181 -17.57 -3.46 -6.28
N ALA A 182 -16.56 -4.32 -6.33
CA ALA A 182 -16.61 -5.63 -6.97
C ALA A 182 -17.55 -6.61 -6.29
N ILE A 183 -17.49 -6.67 -4.96
CA ILE A 183 -18.26 -7.64 -4.17
C ILE A 183 -19.68 -7.14 -3.83
N GLY A 184 -19.91 -5.83 -3.99
CA GLY A 184 -21.18 -5.18 -3.68
C GLY A 184 -21.25 -4.60 -2.27
N MET A 185 -21.82 -3.40 -2.19
CA MET A 185 -21.87 -2.58 -0.96
C MET A 185 -23.21 -2.72 -0.21
N SER A 186 -24.16 -3.47 -0.76
CA SER A 186 -25.47 -3.68 -0.18
C SER A 186 -25.90 -5.13 -0.31
N THR A 187 -26.79 -5.56 0.57
CA THR A 187 -27.46 -6.85 0.45
C THR A 187 -28.45 -6.86 -0.73
N ARG A 188 -28.96 -8.02 -1.10
CA ARG A 188 -30.05 -8.14 -2.12
C ARG A 188 -31.30 -7.37 -1.72
N SER A 189 -31.54 -7.14 -0.44
CA SER A 189 -32.66 -6.36 0.09
C SER A 189 -32.36 -4.84 0.17
N GLY A 190 -31.19 -4.38 -0.30
CA GLY A 190 -30.80 -2.97 -0.29
C GLY A 190 -30.21 -2.45 1.03
N VAL A 191 -29.98 -3.32 2.02
CA VAL A 191 -29.36 -2.92 3.29
C VAL A 191 -27.87 -2.69 3.07
N SER A 192 -27.35 -1.52 3.49
CA SER A 192 -25.93 -1.19 3.39
C SER A 192 -25.07 -2.12 4.25
N ARG A 193 -23.92 -2.53 3.72
CA ARG A 193 -22.87 -3.29 4.42
C ARG A 193 -21.87 -2.41 5.17
N LYS A 194 -22.12 -1.09 5.23
CA LYS A 194 -21.26 -0.12 5.89
C LYS A 194 -20.98 -0.47 7.36
N HIS A 195 -21.99 -1.00 8.06
CA HIS A 195 -21.83 -1.43 9.45
C HIS A 195 -20.69 -2.44 9.62
N ASP A 196 -20.66 -3.50 8.81
CA ASP A 196 -19.62 -4.53 8.88
C ASP A 196 -18.25 -3.99 8.41
N HIS A 197 -18.25 -3.08 7.43
CA HIS A 197 -17.05 -2.36 7.04
C HIS A 197 -16.46 -1.58 8.22
N ASP A 198 -17.27 -0.81 8.93
CA ASP A 198 -16.81 0.02 10.06
C ASP A 198 -16.37 -0.82 11.26
N LYS A 199 -16.96 -2.02 11.46
CA LYS A 199 -16.56 -2.95 12.51
C LYS A 199 -15.09 -3.39 12.40
N VAL A 200 -14.50 -3.39 11.24
CA VAL A 200 -13.07 -3.69 11.05
C VAL A 200 -12.18 -2.69 11.78
N ASP A 201 -12.63 -1.44 11.97
CA ASP A 201 -11.86 -0.40 12.69
C ASP A 201 -11.61 -0.78 14.16
N GLU A 202 -12.53 -1.56 14.79
CA GLU A 202 -12.35 -2.09 16.15
C GLU A 202 -11.19 -3.12 16.19
N ILE A 203 -11.06 -3.93 15.14
CA ILE A 203 -9.97 -4.90 15.00
C ILE A 203 -8.63 -4.15 14.81
N LEU A 204 -8.61 -3.17 13.92
CA LEU A 204 -7.43 -2.34 13.66
C LEU A 204 -6.95 -1.65 14.94
N ASN A 205 -7.89 -1.10 15.74
CA ASN A 205 -7.58 -0.52 17.03
C ASN A 205 -6.93 -1.51 18.01
N ALA A 206 -7.38 -2.76 17.99
CA ALA A 206 -6.85 -3.79 18.88
C ALA A 206 -5.44 -4.27 18.49
N VAL A 207 -5.09 -4.20 17.20
CA VAL A 207 -3.82 -4.76 16.69
C VAL A 207 -2.72 -3.72 16.50
N VAL A 208 -3.02 -2.42 16.39
CA VAL A 208 -2.02 -1.41 15.99
C VAL A 208 -0.83 -1.34 16.93
N GLU A 209 -1.05 -1.31 18.25
CA GLU A 209 0.07 -1.22 19.21
C GLU A 209 0.90 -2.50 19.25
N PRO A 210 0.35 -3.72 19.48
CA PRO A 210 1.15 -4.94 19.47
C PRO A 210 1.87 -5.17 18.16
N LEU A 211 1.27 -4.83 17.02
CA LEU A 211 1.90 -4.93 15.71
C LEU A 211 3.13 -4.02 15.60
N ILE A 212 3.02 -2.74 15.94
CA ILE A 212 4.16 -1.81 15.90
C ILE A 212 5.30 -2.29 16.82
N LEU A 213 4.96 -2.84 18.00
CA LEU A 213 5.97 -3.38 18.92
C LEU A 213 6.65 -4.63 18.35
N GLU A 214 5.93 -5.53 17.69
CA GLU A 214 6.51 -6.69 17.01
C GLU A 214 7.44 -6.25 15.87
N GLN A 215 7.01 -5.31 15.04
CA GLN A 215 7.84 -4.77 13.94
C GLN A 215 9.09 -4.06 14.46
N ALA A 216 8.96 -3.30 15.54
CA ALA A 216 10.10 -2.65 16.17
C ALA A 216 11.11 -3.67 16.73
N ALA A 217 10.60 -4.76 17.31
CA ALA A 217 11.44 -5.82 17.85
C ALA A 217 12.16 -6.64 16.76
N ARG A 218 11.56 -6.78 15.59
CA ARG A 218 12.10 -7.61 14.50
C ARG A 218 12.89 -6.80 13.48
N PHE A 219 12.34 -5.71 12.98
CA PHE A 219 12.83 -5.06 11.77
C PHE A 219 13.47 -3.69 12.00
N ASP A 220 12.84 -2.80 12.79
CA ASP A 220 13.31 -1.43 12.95
C ASP A 220 12.92 -0.85 14.32
N PRO A 221 13.85 -0.77 15.29
CA PRO A 221 13.55 -0.29 16.64
C PRO A 221 13.06 1.16 16.68
N GLU A 222 13.30 1.95 15.63
CA GLU A 222 12.81 3.30 15.51
C GLU A 222 11.27 3.38 15.44
N MET A 223 10.61 2.32 14.96
CA MET A 223 9.14 2.26 14.91
C MET A 223 8.50 2.40 16.29
N ALA A 224 9.17 1.94 17.35
CA ALA A 224 8.70 2.09 18.72
C ALA A 224 8.82 3.53 19.28
N ARG A 225 9.60 4.43 18.63
CA ARG A 225 9.73 5.83 19.06
C ARG A 225 8.44 6.62 18.95
N GLY A 226 7.50 6.21 18.10
CA GLY A 226 6.14 6.78 18.06
C GLY A 226 5.29 6.51 19.30
N ARG A 227 5.82 5.73 20.26
CA ARG A 227 5.17 5.41 21.52
C ARG A 227 5.14 6.66 22.41
N THR A 228 4.06 7.38 22.33
CA THR A 228 3.82 8.56 23.19
C THR A 228 3.09 8.14 24.46
N PRO A 229 3.19 8.95 25.56
CA PRO A 229 2.35 8.74 26.73
C PRO A 229 0.87 8.66 26.33
N TYR A 230 0.14 7.74 26.93
CA TYR A 230 -1.29 7.50 26.67
C TYR A 230 -1.64 6.99 25.26
N GLY A 231 -0.70 6.46 24.49
CA GLY A 231 -0.96 5.86 23.17
C GLY A 231 -1.36 6.87 22.08
N LEU A 232 -1.12 8.17 22.26
CA LEU A 232 -1.55 9.21 21.31
C LEU A 232 -0.96 9.04 19.91
N GLY A 233 0.28 8.52 19.80
CA GLY A 233 0.90 8.24 18.51
C GLY A 233 0.15 7.16 17.74
N TYR A 234 -0.23 6.08 18.40
CA TYR A 234 -1.00 4.99 17.78
C TYR A 234 -2.43 5.41 17.46
N ALA A 235 -3.05 6.23 18.31
CA ALA A 235 -4.37 6.81 18.04
C ALA A 235 -4.35 7.69 16.79
N GLY A 236 -3.29 8.46 16.56
CA GLY A 236 -3.12 9.26 15.35
C GLY A 236 -3.00 8.40 14.08
N LEU A 237 -2.20 7.34 14.14
CA LEU A 237 -2.10 6.36 13.05
C LEU A 237 -3.45 5.69 12.76
N LEU A 238 -4.12 5.18 13.78
CA LEU A 238 -5.43 4.57 13.64
C LEU A 238 -6.44 5.53 13.03
N GLN A 239 -6.50 6.77 13.50
CA GLN A 239 -7.43 7.77 12.95
C GLN A 239 -7.16 8.08 11.47
N THR A 240 -5.90 8.05 11.05
CA THR A 240 -5.52 8.18 9.64
C THR A 240 -6.06 6.99 8.83
N ILE A 241 -5.86 5.77 9.32
CA ILE A 241 -6.36 4.54 8.69
C ILE A 241 -7.89 4.57 8.57
N VAL A 242 -8.61 4.91 9.64
CA VAL A 242 -10.08 5.02 9.64
C VAL A 242 -10.55 6.06 8.63
N THR A 243 -9.85 7.20 8.53
CA THR A 243 -10.16 8.23 7.53
C THR A 243 -9.96 7.70 6.09
N TRP A 244 -8.87 7.00 5.82
CA TRP A 244 -8.64 6.39 4.50
C TRP A 244 -9.70 5.34 4.16
N ARG A 245 -10.13 4.53 5.12
CA ARG A 245 -11.19 3.53 4.93
C ARG A 245 -12.53 4.18 4.61
N GLU A 246 -12.85 5.31 5.25
CA GLU A 246 -14.05 6.09 4.90
C GLU A 246 -13.96 6.68 3.49
N VAL A 247 -12.81 7.23 3.10
CA VAL A 247 -12.57 7.72 1.73
C VAL A 247 -12.71 6.57 0.72
N ALA A 248 -12.14 5.39 1.02
CA ALA A 248 -12.25 4.21 0.17
C ALA A 248 -13.72 3.77 -0.01
N TRP A 249 -14.52 3.80 1.05
CA TRP A 249 -15.95 3.55 0.95
C TRP A 249 -16.66 4.54 0.02
N ARG A 250 -16.38 5.86 0.14
CA ARG A 250 -16.96 6.88 -0.73
C ARG A 250 -16.54 6.71 -2.20
N HIS A 251 -15.28 6.37 -2.44
CA HIS A 251 -14.82 6.04 -3.78
C HIS A 251 -15.55 4.80 -4.36
N ALA A 252 -15.77 3.77 -3.56
CA ALA A 252 -16.55 2.61 -3.99
C ALA A 252 -18.01 2.97 -4.31
N GLU A 253 -18.65 3.85 -3.51
CA GLU A 253 -19.99 4.37 -3.81
C GLU A 253 -20.02 5.08 -5.17
N LEU A 254 -19.01 5.90 -5.50
CA LEU A 254 -18.92 6.57 -6.81
C LEU A 254 -18.75 5.56 -7.95
N LEU A 255 -17.93 4.52 -7.77
CA LEU A 255 -17.76 3.44 -8.75
C LEU A 255 -19.07 2.70 -9.04
N VAL A 256 -19.80 2.37 -7.99
CA VAL A 256 -21.09 1.64 -8.10
C VAL A 256 -22.18 2.52 -8.70
N ALA A 257 -22.19 3.82 -8.38
CA ALA A 257 -23.18 4.78 -8.88
C ALA A 257 -22.91 5.26 -10.31
N ALA A 258 -21.72 5.01 -10.86
CA ALA A 258 -21.35 5.46 -12.20
C ALA A 258 -22.28 4.83 -13.27
N PRO A 259 -22.91 5.67 -14.15
CA PRO A 259 -23.99 5.19 -15.02
C PRO A 259 -23.49 4.35 -16.20
N ASP A 260 -22.23 4.49 -16.57
CA ASP A 260 -21.61 3.81 -17.71
C ASP A 260 -20.13 3.52 -17.49
N LEU A 261 -19.50 2.78 -18.42
CA LEU A 261 -18.10 2.42 -18.34
C LEU A 261 -17.16 3.61 -18.36
N ALA A 262 -17.45 4.63 -19.19
CA ALA A 262 -16.59 5.82 -19.28
C ALA A 262 -16.57 6.60 -17.95
N SER A 263 -17.74 6.73 -17.31
CA SER A 263 -17.84 7.35 -15.99
C SER A 263 -17.12 6.55 -14.92
N ARG A 264 -17.19 5.20 -14.97
CA ARG A 264 -16.44 4.33 -14.06
C ARG A 264 -14.94 4.45 -14.26
N ASP A 265 -14.48 4.55 -15.51
CA ASP A 265 -13.07 4.73 -15.84
C ASP A 265 -12.54 6.06 -15.27
N LEU A 266 -13.32 7.14 -15.35
CA LEU A 266 -12.95 8.42 -14.72
C LEU A 266 -12.84 8.32 -13.20
N VAL A 267 -13.77 7.64 -12.54
CA VAL A 267 -13.69 7.41 -11.08
C VAL A 267 -12.49 6.53 -10.74
N ALA A 268 -12.23 5.48 -11.53
CA ALA A 268 -11.08 4.61 -11.34
C ALA A 268 -9.77 5.40 -11.47
N GLN A 269 -9.64 6.28 -12.46
CA GLN A 269 -8.50 7.18 -12.60
C GLN A 269 -8.33 8.09 -11.38
N GLN A 270 -9.40 8.69 -10.88
CA GLN A 270 -9.35 9.52 -9.66
C GLN A 270 -8.85 8.74 -8.44
N ILE A 271 -9.24 7.47 -8.30
CA ILE A 271 -8.75 6.60 -7.22
C ILE A 271 -7.25 6.35 -7.36
N GLU A 272 -6.77 6.01 -8.57
CA GLU A 272 -5.35 5.78 -8.82
C GLU A 272 -4.51 7.05 -8.55
N GLU A 273 -4.97 8.21 -9.02
CA GLU A 273 -4.31 9.50 -8.78
C GLU A 273 -4.28 9.86 -7.29
N TYR A 274 -5.39 9.67 -6.59
CA TYR A 274 -5.48 9.91 -5.14
C TYR A 274 -4.52 9.00 -4.39
N ALA A 275 -4.56 7.69 -4.64
CA ALA A 275 -3.70 6.72 -3.96
C ALA A 275 -2.21 6.97 -4.23
N ALA A 276 -1.83 7.28 -5.48
CA ALA A 276 -0.47 7.64 -5.85
C ALA A 276 0.01 8.92 -5.14
N THR A 277 -0.85 9.95 -5.06
CA THR A 277 -0.54 11.20 -4.35
C THR A 277 -0.31 10.97 -2.85
N GLN A 278 -1.13 10.13 -2.21
CA GLN A 278 -0.91 9.74 -0.82
C GLN A 278 0.44 9.04 -0.66
N ALA A 279 0.75 8.07 -1.53
CA ALA A 279 2.01 7.34 -1.48
C ALA A 279 3.24 8.27 -1.67
N GLN A 280 3.21 9.20 -2.63
CA GLN A 280 4.27 10.21 -2.83
C GLN A 280 4.48 11.08 -1.58
N THR A 281 3.38 11.50 -0.94
CA THR A 281 3.44 12.32 0.27
C THR A 281 4.06 11.55 1.43
N ILE A 282 3.69 10.29 1.61
CA ILE A 282 4.25 9.40 2.63
C ILE A 282 5.74 9.16 2.37
N GLU A 283 6.12 8.81 1.13
CA GLU A 283 7.52 8.59 0.77
C GLU A 283 8.37 9.82 1.09
N ALA A 284 7.92 11.00 0.69
CA ALA A 284 8.65 12.25 0.94
C ALA A 284 8.83 12.55 2.43
N GLY A 285 7.82 12.22 3.26
CA GLY A 285 7.81 12.46 4.71
C GLY A 285 8.49 11.38 5.55
N SER A 286 8.83 10.21 4.97
CA SER A 286 9.30 9.04 5.71
C SER A 286 10.75 8.64 5.41
N ARG A 287 11.49 9.48 4.70
CA ARG A 287 12.89 9.22 4.35
C ARG A 287 13.79 9.17 5.57
N TYR A 288 14.88 8.41 5.48
CA TYR A 288 15.93 8.43 6.50
C TYR A 288 16.52 9.82 6.68
N LEU A 289 16.91 10.15 7.92
CA LEU A 289 17.49 11.44 8.32
C LEU A 289 18.88 11.22 8.93
N PRO A 290 19.92 10.96 8.13
CA PRO A 290 21.28 10.76 8.65
C PRO A 290 21.79 12.00 9.41
N PRO A 291 22.52 11.82 10.53
CA PRO A 291 22.91 10.53 11.13
C PRO A 291 21.89 9.92 12.11
N LEU A 292 20.71 10.52 12.27
CA LEU A 292 19.73 10.11 13.30
C LEU A 292 19.08 8.78 12.97
N THR A 293 18.69 8.58 11.70
CA THR A 293 18.15 7.33 11.17
C THR A 293 18.86 6.97 9.88
N THR A 294 19.19 5.70 9.69
CA THR A 294 19.87 5.21 8.48
C THR A 294 19.41 3.80 8.14
N THR A 295 19.34 3.50 6.84
CA THR A 295 19.06 2.14 6.36
C THR A 295 20.09 1.14 6.90
N LYS A 296 21.37 1.52 6.99
CA LYS A 296 22.40 0.66 7.56
C LYS A 296 22.07 0.21 8.98
N ALA A 297 21.66 1.13 9.86
CA ALA A 297 21.32 0.79 11.25
C ALA A 297 20.09 -0.13 11.33
N ARG A 298 19.08 0.11 10.49
CA ARG A 298 17.90 -0.75 10.36
C ARG A 298 18.30 -2.15 9.90
N ASN A 299 19.11 -2.27 8.85
CA ASN A 299 19.49 -3.57 8.29
C ASN A 299 20.40 -4.37 9.24
N GLU A 300 21.35 -3.72 9.91
CA GLU A 300 22.18 -4.37 10.94
C GLU A 300 21.33 -4.89 12.12
N TYR A 301 20.31 -4.14 12.52
CA TYR A 301 19.38 -4.57 13.57
C TYR A 301 18.54 -5.76 13.12
N CYS A 302 17.92 -5.66 11.95
CA CYS A 302 17.10 -6.74 11.40
C CYS A 302 17.89 -8.04 11.18
N ALA A 303 19.13 -7.96 10.71
CA ALA A 303 19.98 -9.15 10.50
C ALA A 303 20.16 -10.00 11.77
N VAL A 304 19.99 -9.40 12.95
CA VAL A 304 20.10 -10.09 14.25
C VAL A 304 18.72 -10.54 14.77
N ASN A 305 17.66 -9.82 14.44
CA ASN A 305 16.35 -9.94 15.09
C ASN A 305 15.20 -10.35 14.14
N GLY A 306 15.40 -10.25 12.81
CA GLY A 306 14.31 -10.35 11.82
C GLY A 306 13.65 -11.72 11.70
N SER A 307 14.41 -12.80 11.95
CA SER A 307 13.98 -14.21 11.82
C SER A 307 13.31 -14.78 13.08
N GLY A 308 12.90 -13.92 14.02
CA GLY A 308 12.28 -14.32 15.31
C GLY A 308 10.80 -14.66 15.20
#